data_82003e939b69442d285e491d7a85fab7
#
_entry.id   82003e939b69442d285e491d7a85fab7
#
_cell.length_a   1.000
_cell.length_b   1.000
_cell.length_c   1.000
_cell.angle_alpha   90.00
_cell.angle_beta   90.00
_cell.angle_gamma   90.00
#
_symmetry.space_group_name_H-M   'P 1'
#
loop_
_entity.id
_entity.type
_entity.pdbx_description
1 polymer ?
#
loop_
_entity_poly.entity_id
_entity_poly.type
_entity_poly.pdbx_seq_one_letter_code
_entity_poly.pdbx_strand_id
1 'polypeptide(L)'
;MVKKIVVWICLCAISASILLSGSYRKIYYGINLPIIAYHNLSTDINISDDLNTTPEKFRSDLTELKAAGYTTIFFRDIIGYYLSKSELPPKPVLITFDDGYLSNYTIAFPILKELNMKAEIFILGINAGRAADAMTGEKLIPHFTAAQALEMSNSGLVEIQMHTYNLHKPNINMRAVRGFLTPDTYAEYLRQDTNAIRDYIEKTTHTYAYAAAYPYGYYDNLTEKILKQSGVLATVTSEAGVNRIYRGVYGLYGMKRLFPSDKPAFSMINAYVYGKHKPSSA
;
A
#
# COMPACT_ATOMS: atom_id res chain seq x y z
N MET A 1 -14.78 58.15 0.24
CA MET A 1 -13.59 57.34 0.53
C MET A 1 -13.88 56.19 1.52
N VAL A 2 -14.52 56.42 2.63
CA VAL A 2 -14.83 55.43 3.70
C VAL A 2 -15.64 54.24 3.19
N LYS A 3 -16.68 54.40 2.37
CA LYS A 3 -17.48 53.29 1.82
C LYS A 3 -16.70 52.31 0.96
N LYS A 4 -15.70 52.75 0.20
CA LYS A 4 -14.84 51.86 -0.61
C LYS A 4 -13.89 51.03 0.26
N ILE A 5 -13.37 51.59 1.34
CA ILE A 5 -12.48 50.91 2.27
C ILE A 5 -13.22 49.80 3.03
N VAL A 6 -14.46 50.04 3.48
CA VAL A 6 -15.28 49.05 4.17
C VAL A 6 -15.61 47.85 3.25
N VAL A 7 -15.93 48.09 1.97
CA VAL A 7 -16.19 47.02 1.00
C VAL A 7 -14.94 46.15 0.77
N TRP A 8 -13.75 46.75 0.68
CA TRP A 8 -12.48 46.00 0.52
C TRP A 8 -12.13 45.17 1.76
N ILE A 9 -12.37 45.68 2.96
CA ILE A 9 -12.16 44.94 4.21
C ILE A 9 -13.12 43.76 4.31
N CYS A 10 -14.41 43.93 3.94
CA CYS A 10 -15.38 42.85 3.91
C CYS A 10 -15.03 41.78 2.87
N LEU A 11 -14.59 42.15 1.67
CA LEU A 11 -14.15 41.18 0.65
C LEU A 11 -12.90 40.41 1.07
N CYS A 12 -11.92 41.05 1.69
CA CYS A 12 -10.75 40.40 2.24
C CYS A 12 -11.11 39.46 3.41
N ALA A 13 -12.04 39.85 4.28
CA ALA A 13 -12.52 38.99 5.38
C ALA A 13 -13.29 37.77 4.86
N ILE A 14 -14.11 37.91 3.82
CA ILE A 14 -14.85 36.81 3.19
C ILE A 14 -13.87 35.87 2.47
N SER A 15 -12.89 36.37 1.73
CA SER A 15 -11.88 35.52 1.09
C SER A 15 -10.99 34.81 2.11
N ALA A 16 -10.60 35.46 3.19
CA ALA A 16 -9.85 34.83 4.29
C ALA A 16 -10.68 33.75 5.01
N SER A 17 -11.98 33.96 5.24
CA SER A 17 -12.87 32.99 5.85
C SER A 17 -13.12 31.77 4.94
N ILE A 18 -13.19 31.95 3.61
CA ILE A 18 -13.33 30.86 2.64
C ILE A 18 -12.04 30.05 2.58
N LEU A 19 -10.87 30.69 2.58
CA LEU A 19 -9.57 30.01 2.62
C LEU A 19 -9.36 29.26 3.95
N LEU A 20 -9.69 29.86 5.08
CA LEU A 20 -9.65 29.24 6.40
C LEU A 20 -10.65 28.09 6.51
N SER A 21 -11.88 28.25 5.98
CA SER A 21 -12.89 27.17 5.99
C SER A 21 -12.48 26.01 5.09
N GLY A 22 -11.85 26.26 3.95
CA GLY A 22 -11.30 25.23 3.08
C GLY A 22 -10.16 24.44 3.73
N SER A 23 -9.24 25.13 4.39
CA SER A 23 -8.16 24.50 5.17
C SER A 23 -8.68 23.78 6.41
N TYR A 24 -9.64 24.37 7.12
CA TYR A 24 -10.31 23.76 8.28
C TYR A 24 -11.09 22.50 7.88
N ARG A 25 -11.79 22.50 6.73
CA ARG A 25 -12.46 21.32 6.19
C ARG A 25 -11.49 20.20 5.91
N LYS A 26 -10.33 20.47 5.27
CA LYS A 26 -9.30 19.44 5.01
C LYS A 26 -8.75 18.80 6.29
N ILE A 27 -8.61 19.58 7.37
CA ILE A 27 -8.13 19.10 8.67
C ILE A 27 -9.19 18.25 9.39
N TYR A 28 -10.46 18.68 9.37
CA TYR A 28 -11.54 18.02 10.11
C TYR A 28 -12.17 16.84 9.40
N TYR A 29 -12.26 16.84 8.07
CA TYR A 29 -13.00 15.80 7.34
C TYR A 29 -12.13 14.63 6.84
N GLY A 30 -10.82 14.76 6.87
CA GLY A 30 -9.89 13.75 6.38
C GLY A 30 -10.03 13.49 4.87
N ILE A 31 -9.10 12.75 4.32
CA ILE A 31 -9.11 12.29 2.92
C ILE A 31 -9.37 10.80 2.91
N ASN A 32 -10.35 10.34 2.15
CA ASN A 32 -10.56 8.92 1.89
C ASN A 32 -9.40 8.39 1.04
N LEU A 33 -8.74 7.35 1.53
CA LEU A 33 -7.61 6.71 0.89
C LEU A 33 -7.91 5.23 0.71
N PRO A 34 -8.44 4.82 -0.43
CA PRO A 34 -8.49 3.41 -0.80
C PRO A 34 -7.09 2.89 -1.11
N ILE A 35 -6.81 1.68 -0.66
CA ILE A 35 -5.62 0.91 -1.00
C ILE A 35 -6.12 -0.39 -1.62
N ILE A 36 -5.77 -0.62 -2.87
CA ILE A 36 -6.19 -1.81 -3.61
C ILE A 36 -5.04 -2.81 -3.61
N ALA A 37 -5.33 -4.04 -3.23
CA ALA A 37 -4.35 -5.11 -3.15
C ALA A 37 -4.58 -6.19 -4.20
N TYR A 38 -3.53 -6.52 -4.92
CA TYR A 38 -3.42 -7.63 -5.85
C TYR A 38 -2.25 -8.53 -5.44
N HIS A 39 -2.14 -9.71 -6.04
CA HIS A 39 -1.02 -10.62 -5.85
C HIS A 39 -0.49 -11.08 -7.21
N ASN A 40 -0.89 -12.26 -7.66
CA ASN A 40 -0.51 -12.81 -8.95
C ASN A 40 -1.48 -12.36 -10.06
N LEU A 41 -0.96 -12.14 -11.25
CA LEU A 41 -1.79 -11.94 -12.45
C LEU A 41 -1.64 -13.14 -13.38
N SER A 42 -2.74 -13.85 -13.65
CA SER A 42 -2.71 -15.03 -14.50
C SER A 42 -4.09 -15.33 -15.10
N THR A 43 -4.10 -15.97 -16.24
CA THR A 43 -5.28 -16.61 -16.82
C THR A 43 -5.39 -18.09 -16.46
N ASP A 44 -4.41 -18.62 -15.71
CA ASP A 44 -4.41 -20.04 -15.29
C ASP A 44 -5.43 -20.25 -14.17
N ILE A 45 -6.49 -20.98 -14.47
CA ILE A 45 -7.58 -21.33 -13.55
C ILE A 45 -7.17 -22.32 -12.45
N ASN A 46 -5.98 -22.92 -12.54
CA ASN A 46 -5.47 -23.83 -11.52
C ASN A 46 -4.79 -23.10 -10.35
N ILE A 47 -4.60 -21.79 -10.47
CA ILE A 47 -4.09 -20.97 -9.37
C ILE A 47 -5.30 -20.55 -8.49
N SER A 48 -5.14 -20.65 -7.17
CA SER A 48 -6.19 -20.28 -6.21
C SER A 48 -6.76 -18.88 -6.52
N ASP A 49 -8.08 -18.78 -6.61
CA ASP A 49 -8.79 -17.55 -6.96
C ASP A 49 -8.50 -16.39 -6.00
N ASP A 50 -8.25 -16.68 -4.71
CA ASP A 50 -7.98 -15.66 -3.69
C ASP A 50 -6.69 -14.87 -3.94
N LEU A 51 -5.72 -15.46 -4.68
CA LEU A 51 -4.43 -14.86 -4.97
C LEU A 51 -4.29 -14.43 -6.43
N ASN A 52 -5.26 -14.72 -7.26
CA ASN A 52 -5.14 -14.54 -8.71
C ASN A 52 -6.16 -13.53 -9.26
N THR A 53 -5.67 -12.62 -10.09
CA THR A 53 -6.49 -11.68 -10.86
C THR A 53 -6.14 -11.83 -12.33
N THR A 54 -7.12 -11.81 -13.25
CA THR A 54 -6.78 -11.87 -14.67
C THR A 54 -6.19 -10.54 -15.16
N PRO A 55 -5.30 -10.57 -16.17
CA PRO A 55 -4.74 -9.35 -16.75
C PRO A 55 -5.81 -8.37 -17.24
N GLU A 56 -6.89 -8.89 -17.83
CA GLU A 56 -8.03 -8.11 -18.34
C GLU A 56 -8.75 -7.40 -17.21
N LYS A 57 -9.01 -8.11 -16.10
CA LYS A 57 -9.65 -7.52 -14.93
C LYS A 57 -8.79 -6.44 -14.29
N PHE A 58 -7.49 -6.69 -14.11
CA PHE A 58 -6.56 -5.68 -13.58
C PHE A 58 -6.55 -4.43 -14.47
N ARG A 59 -6.47 -4.57 -15.79
CA ARG A 59 -6.54 -3.46 -16.74
C ARG A 59 -7.86 -2.69 -16.63
N SER A 60 -9.00 -3.41 -16.56
CA SER A 60 -10.32 -2.80 -16.39
C SER A 60 -10.41 -1.99 -15.10
N ASP A 61 -10.00 -2.56 -13.97
CA ASP A 61 -10.01 -1.89 -12.67
C ASP A 61 -9.22 -0.58 -12.72
N LEU A 62 -8.00 -0.58 -13.29
CA LEU A 62 -7.17 0.63 -13.40
C LEU A 62 -7.79 1.68 -14.35
N THR A 63 -8.36 1.23 -15.47
CA THR A 63 -9.00 2.11 -16.45
C THR A 63 -10.22 2.80 -15.85
N GLU A 64 -11.06 2.06 -15.10
CA GLU A 64 -12.21 2.60 -14.41
C GLU A 64 -11.81 3.61 -13.32
N LEU A 65 -10.78 3.29 -12.51
CA LEU A 65 -10.25 4.22 -11.51
C LEU A 65 -9.76 5.52 -12.14
N LYS A 66 -9.00 5.42 -13.23
CA LYS A 66 -8.49 6.59 -13.97
C LYS A 66 -9.64 7.42 -14.56
N ALA A 67 -10.62 6.79 -15.18
CA ALA A 67 -11.81 7.46 -15.73
C ALA A 67 -12.65 8.14 -14.63
N ALA A 68 -12.71 7.56 -13.42
CA ALA A 68 -13.35 8.15 -12.26
C ALA A 68 -12.55 9.29 -11.60
N GLY A 69 -11.37 9.63 -12.15
CA GLY A 69 -10.51 10.73 -11.69
C GLY A 69 -9.63 10.39 -10.49
N TYR A 70 -9.40 9.11 -10.19
CA TYR A 70 -8.43 8.70 -9.20
C TYR A 70 -7.00 8.90 -9.73
N THR A 71 -6.11 9.33 -8.84
CA THR A 71 -4.68 9.48 -9.10
C THR A 71 -3.90 8.51 -8.21
N THR A 72 -3.10 7.65 -8.81
CA THR A 72 -2.26 6.72 -8.06
C THR A 72 -1.10 7.46 -7.40
N ILE A 73 -0.85 7.15 -6.13
CA ILE A 73 0.21 7.73 -5.30
C ILE A 73 1.03 6.62 -4.65
N PHE A 74 2.15 6.98 -4.04
CA PHE A 74 2.96 6.11 -3.19
C PHE A 74 2.74 6.43 -1.70
N PHE A 75 3.15 5.54 -0.80
CA PHE A 75 3.15 5.81 0.64
C PHE A 75 3.99 7.02 1.00
N ARG A 76 5.10 7.30 0.28
CA ARG A 76 5.90 8.51 0.50
C ARG A 76 5.09 9.80 0.31
N ASP A 77 4.14 9.82 -0.62
CA ASP A 77 3.27 10.97 -0.86
C ASP A 77 2.36 11.20 0.36
N ILE A 78 1.86 10.12 0.97
CA ILE A 78 1.06 10.17 2.19
C ILE A 78 1.91 10.64 3.37
N ILE A 79 3.12 10.12 3.52
CA ILE A 79 4.07 10.55 4.55
C ILE A 79 4.39 12.04 4.38
N GLY A 80 4.62 12.51 3.14
CA GLY A 80 4.81 13.92 2.84
C GLY A 80 3.60 14.79 3.23
N TYR A 81 2.38 14.31 2.96
CA TYR A 81 1.15 14.97 3.38
C TYR A 81 1.02 15.05 4.91
N TYR A 82 1.30 13.96 5.64
CA TYR A 82 1.31 13.95 7.11
C TYR A 82 2.28 14.97 7.69
N LEU A 83 3.48 15.03 7.12
CA LEU A 83 4.52 15.96 7.56
C LEU A 83 4.27 17.40 7.09
N SER A 84 3.12 17.67 6.47
CA SER A 84 2.77 18.98 5.89
C SER A 84 3.77 19.50 4.86
N LYS A 85 4.49 18.58 4.18
CA LYS A 85 5.48 18.89 3.14
C LYS A 85 4.89 18.91 1.73
N SER A 86 3.74 18.23 1.52
CA SER A 86 3.07 18.13 0.22
C SER A 86 1.56 18.06 0.35
N GLU A 87 0.85 18.31 -0.75
CA GLU A 87 -0.58 18.06 -0.90
C GLU A 87 -0.80 16.75 -1.64
N LEU A 88 -1.91 16.07 -1.34
CA LEU A 88 -2.37 14.91 -2.10
C LEU A 88 -3.31 15.34 -3.23
N PRO A 89 -3.39 14.58 -4.33
CA PRO A 89 -4.38 14.81 -5.37
C PRO A 89 -5.81 14.67 -4.81
N PRO A 90 -6.85 15.16 -5.50
CA PRO A 90 -8.23 15.16 -4.99
C PRO A 90 -8.80 13.78 -4.67
N LYS A 91 -8.45 12.78 -5.43
CA LYS A 91 -8.88 11.38 -5.28
C LYS A 91 -7.64 10.47 -5.28
N PRO A 92 -6.87 10.42 -4.17
CA PRO A 92 -5.70 9.57 -4.10
C PRO A 92 -6.12 8.10 -3.98
N VAL A 93 -5.35 7.21 -4.59
CA VAL A 93 -5.46 5.75 -4.46
C VAL A 93 -4.09 5.12 -4.47
N LEU A 94 -3.86 4.09 -3.64
CA LEU A 94 -2.70 3.24 -3.77
C LEU A 94 -3.08 1.94 -4.45
N ILE A 95 -2.22 1.50 -5.38
CA ILE A 95 -2.25 0.16 -5.94
C ILE A 95 -1.09 -0.60 -5.31
N THR A 96 -1.38 -1.76 -4.74
CA THR A 96 -0.37 -2.59 -4.07
C THR A 96 -0.39 -4.01 -4.62
N PHE A 97 0.77 -4.66 -4.62
CA PHE A 97 0.93 -6.08 -4.89
C PHE A 97 1.68 -6.71 -3.73
N ASP A 98 1.29 -7.91 -3.33
CA ASP A 98 2.04 -8.70 -2.35
C ASP A 98 2.87 -9.79 -3.05
N ASP A 99 3.84 -10.35 -2.32
CA ASP A 99 4.73 -11.46 -2.63
C ASP A 99 5.82 -11.20 -3.68
N GLY A 100 5.60 -10.33 -4.66
CA GLY A 100 6.60 -10.04 -5.70
C GLY A 100 6.64 -11.09 -6.82
N TYR A 101 5.50 -11.60 -7.26
CA TYR A 101 5.40 -12.57 -8.36
C TYR A 101 5.94 -12.03 -9.68
N LEU A 102 6.47 -12.91 -10.53
CA LEU A 102 6.99 -12.56 -11.85
C LEU A 102 5.95 -11.84 -12.73
N SER A 103 4.66 -12.15 -12.56
CA SER A 103 3.56 -11.51 -13.27
C SER A 103 3.42 -10.02 -12.96
N ASN A 104 3.90 -9.56 -11.81
CA ASN A 104 3.93 -8.13 -11.48
C ASN A 104 4.87 -7.38 -12.45
N TYR A 105 5.97 -8.01 -12.87
CA TYR A 105 6.86 -7.46 -13.88
C TYR A 105 6.35 -7.70 -15.31
N THR A 106 5.96 -8.94 -15.65
CA THR A 106 5.65 -9.31 -17.04
C THR A 106 4.27 -8.86 -17.52
N ILE A 107 3.33 -8.63 -16.59
CA ILE A 107 1.93 -8.28 -16.91
C ILE A 107 1.54 -6.94 -16.28
N ALA A 108 1.68 -6.77 -14.96
CA ALA A 108 1.22 -5.55 -14.31
C ALA A 108 2.02 -4.32 -14.73
N PHE A 109 3.35 -4.41 -14.75
CA PHE A 109 4.20 -3.27 -15.07
C PHE A 109 4.00 -2.70 -16.50
N PRO A 110 3.85 -3.50 -17.57
CA PRO A 110 3.42 -2.99 -18.88
C PRO A 110 2.08 -2.23 -18.86
N ILE A 111 1.09 -2.74 -18.11
CA ILE A 111 -0.23 -2.09 -17.98
C ILE A 111 -0.08 -0.76 -17.20
N LEU A 112 0.70 -0.74 -16.12
CA LEU A 112 1.00 0.48 -15.36
C LEU A 112 1.68 1.53 -16.24
N LYS A 113 2.65 1.13 -17.07
CA LYS A 113 3.32 2.04 -18.03
C LYS A 113 2.34 2.62 -19.03
N GLU A 114 1.50 1.79 -19.65
CA GLU A 114 0.51 2.23 -20.65
C GLU A 114 -0.47 3.24 -20.05
N LEU A 115 -0.96 2.98 -18.83
CA LEU A 115 -1.92 3.84 -18.15
C LEU A 115 -1.26 5.02 -17.40
N ASN A 116 0.07 5.07 -17.32
CA ASN A 116 0.84 6.01 -16.51
C ASN A 116 0.34 6.03 -15.05
N MET A 117 0.22 4.84 -14.44
CA MET A 117 -0.25 4.66 -13.07
C MET A 117 0.86 4.05 -12.22
N LYS A 118 0.84 4.36 -10.91
CA LYS A 118 1.84 3.95 -9.93
C LYS A 118 1.35 2.76 -9.13
N ALA A 119 2.28 1.92 -8.66
CA ALA A 119 2.01 0.83 -7.72
C ALA A 119 3.18 0.61 -6.75
N GLU A 120 2.91 0.01 -5.59
CA GLU A 120 3.91 -0.50 -4.68
C GLU A 120 3.85 -2.03 -4.63
N ILE A 121 5.02 -2.68 -4.59
CA ILE A 121 5.11 -4.14 -4.55
C ILE A 121 5.86 -4.55 -3.28
N PHE A 122 5.16 -5.24 -2.40
CA PHE A 122 5.69 -5.81 -1.16
C PHE A 122 6.29 -7.19 -1.46
N ILE A 123 7.61 -7.35 -1.37
CA ILE A 123 8.30 -8.56 -1.81
C ILE A 123 8.73 -9.47 -0.66
N LEU A 124 8.85 -10.76 -0.97
CA LEU A 124 9.49 -11.77 -0.14
C LEU A 124 10.97 -11.88 -0.55
N GLY A 125 11.87 -11.43 0.32
CA GLY A 125 13.30 -11.36 -0.03
C GLY A 125 13.89 -12.72 -0.43
N ILE A 126 13.55 -13.77 0.30
CA ILE A 126 14.08 -15.12 0.04
C ILE A 126 13.60 -15.70 -1.30
N ASN A 127 12.47 -15.25 -1.82
CA ASN A 127 11.87 -15.79 -3.05
C ASN A 127 12.28 -15.02 -4.31
N ALA A 128 12.92 -13.87 -4.17
CA ALA A 128 13.28 -13.01 -5.30
C ALA A 128 14.09 -13.77 -6.37
N GLY A 129 13.59 -13.76 -7.61
CA GLY A 129 14.17 -14.47 -8.76
C GLY A 129 14.02 -15.99 -8.74
N ARG A 130 13.18 -16.54 -7.88
CA ARG A 130 13.01 -17.98 -7.72
C ARG A 130 11.70 -18.47 -8.31
N ALA A 131 11.72 -19.73 -8.74
CA ALA A 131 10.55 -20.53 -9.14
C ALA A 131 10.43 -21.81 -8.29
N ALA A 132 11.28 -21.93 -7.26
CA ALA A 132 11.26 -23.02 -6.29
C ALA A 132 11.69 -22.51 -4.91
N ASP A 133 11.13 -23.07 -3.86
CA ASP A 133 11.51 -22.77 -2.48
C ASP A 133 12.99 -23.05 -2.24
N ALA A 134 13.67 -22.13 -1.57
CA ALA A 134 15.11 -22.20 -1.36
C ALA A 134 15.56 -23.34 -0.44
N MET A 135 14.66 -23.84 0.42
CA MET A 135 14.98 -24.85 1.44
C MET A 135 14.44 -26.24 1.07
N THR A 136 13.23 -26.29 0.50
CA THR A 136 12.54 -27.57 0.19
C THR A 136 12.65 -27.97 -1.27
N GLY A 137 12.94 -27.03 -2.17
CA GLY A 137 12.93 -27.25 -3.62
C GLY A 137 11.51 -27.36 -4.22
N GLU A 138 10.47 -27.17 -3.43
CA GLU A 138 9.09 -27.19 -3.91
C GLU A 138 8.83 -26.11 -4.94
N LYS A 139 8.05 -26.42 -5.98
CA LYS A 139 7.70 -25.46 -7.03
C LYS A 139 6.90 -24.29 -6.45
N LEU A 140 7.33 -23.09 -6.76
CA LEU A 140 6.62 -21.84 -6.44
C LEU A 140 6.00 -21.21 -7.70
N ILE A 141 5.03 -20.32 -7.51
CA ILE A 141 4.71 -19.32 -8.52
C ILE A 141 5.98 -18.47 -8.70
N PRO A 142 6.49 -18.29 -9.93
CA PRO A 142 7.76 -17.57 -10.14
C PRO A 142 7.73 -16.14 -9.60
N HIS A 143 8.84 -15.68 -9.04
CA HIS A 143 9.05 -14.32 -8.54
C HIS A 143 10.00 -13.56 -9.47
N PHE A 144 9.84 -12.24 -9.58
CA PHE A 144 10.72 -11.41 -10.40
C PHE A 144 12.12 -11.29 -9.77
N THR A 145 13.11 -11.04 -10.63
CA THR A 145 14.53 -10.94 -10.26
C THR A 145 14.90 -9.54 -9.73
N ALA A 146 16.08 -9.43 -9.12
CA ALA A 146 16.68 -8.16 -8.71
C ALA A 146 16.80 -7.15 -9.87
N ALA A 147 17.21 -7.61 -11.07
CA ALA A 147 17.31 -6.74 -12.25
C ALA A 147 15.94 -6.19 -12.69
N GLN A 148 14.90 -7.02 -12.63
CA GLN A 148 13.53 -6.62 -12.94
C GLN A 148 12.98 -5.64 -11.88
N ALA A 149 13.30 -5.85 -10.59
CA ALA A 149 12.96 -4.90 -9.52
C ALA A 149 13.59 -3.53 -9.77
N LEU A 150 14.89 -3.50 -10.14
CA LEU A 150 15.61 -2.27 -10.46
C LEU A 150 15.01 -1.54 -11.67
N GLU A 151 14.66 -2.27 -12.73
CA GLU A 151 14.01 -1.68 -13.91
C GLU A 151 12.67 -1.03 -13.54
N MET A 152 11.83 -1.74 -12.78
CA MET A 152 10.53 -1.22 -12.31
C MET A 152 10.71 0.03 -11.47
N SER A 153 11.66 0.01 -10.52
CA SER A 153 11.94 1.14 -9.62
C SER A 153 12.45 2.36 -10.41
N ASN A 154 13.37 2.17 -11.36
CA ASN A 154 13.92 3.24 -12.20
C ASN A 154 12.88 3.90 -13.12
N SER A 155 11.77 3.23 -13.39
CA SER A 155 10.68 3.82 -14.18
C SER A 155 9.94 4.97 -13.45
N GLY A 156 10.06 5.05 -12.13
CA GLY A 156 9.30 5.97 -11.28
C GLY A 156 7.81 5.63 -11.13
N LEU A 157 7.37 4.48 -11.68
CA LEU A 157 5.99 3.99 -11.58
C LEU A 157 5.81 2.89 -10.53
N VAL A 158 6.90 2.28 -10.06
CA VAL A 158 6.85 1.21 -9.08
C VAL A 158 7.83 1.49 -7.94
N GLU A 159 7.38 1.30 -6.71
CA GLU A 159 8.23 1.22 -5.52
C GLU A 159 8.22 -0.18 -4.95
N ILE A 160 9.41 -0.67 -4.56
CA ILE A 160 9.55 -1.99 -3.93
C ILE A 160 9.58 -1.79 -2.43
N GLN A 161 8.74 -2.55 -1.71
CA GLN A 161 8.52 -2.44 -0.27
C GLN A 161 8.62 -3.84 0.40
N MET A 162 8.52 -3.86 1.72
CA MET A 162 8.78 -5.04 2.54
C MET A 162 7.51 -5.88 2.76
N HIS A 163 7.55 -7.17 2.37
CA HIS A 163 6.59 -8.14 2.91
C HIS A 163 7.20 -8.89 4.11
N THR A 164 8.30 -9.54 3.92
CA THR A 164 9.29 -10.05 4.90
C THR A 164 10.49 -10.60 4.13
N TYR A 165 11.59 -10.89 4.81
CA TYR A 165 12.64 -11.66 4.16
C TYR A 165 12.26 -13.14 4.05
N ASN A 166 11.88 -13.77 5.17
CA ASN A 166 11.55 -15.21 5.23
C ASN A 166 10.47 -15.57 6.27
N LEU A 167 9.47 -14.71 6.48
CA LEU A 167 8.38 -14.93 7.45
C LEU A 167 7.01 -15.08 6.76
N HIS A 168 6.97 -15.81 5.62
CA HIS A 168 5.75 -16.03 4.86
C HIS A 168 5.56 -17.49 4.42
N LYS A 169 5.85 -18.45 5.31
CA LYS A 169 5.60 -19.86 5.07
C LYS A 169 4.49 -20.37 6.00
N PRO A 170 3.76 -21.44 5.66
CA PRO A 170 2.68 -21.95 6.51
C PRO A 170 3.08 -22.16 7.97
N ASN A 171 4.29 -22.67 8.21
CA ASN A 171 4.81 -22.98 9.55
C ASN A 171 5.86 -21.99 10.07
N ILE A 172 6.29 -21.04 9.25
CA ILE A 172 7.28 -20.00 9.58
C ILE A 172 6.74 -18.67 9.10
N ASN A 173 5.80 -18.11 9.83
CA ASN A 173 5.22 -16.79 9.58
C ASN A 173 5.18 -15.99 10.87
N MET A 174 4.89 -14.70 10.78
CA MET A 174 4.88 -13.81 11.95
C MET A 174 4.04 -14.35 13.10
N ARG A 175 2.85 -14.93 12.81
CA ARG A 175 1.95 -15.47 13.82
C ARG A 175 2.54 -16.71 14.50
N ALA A 176 3.05 -17.66 13.71
CA ALA A 176 3.64 -18.90 14.24
C ALA A 176 4.85 -18.57 15.11
N VAL A 177 5.80 -17.78 14.59
CA VAL A 177 7.02 -17.39 15.32
C VAL A 177 6.66 -16.61 16.58
N ARG A 178 5.69 -15.71 16.55
CA ARG A 178 5.17 -14.98 17.72
C ARG A 178 4.59 -15.90 18.79
N GLY A 179 3.97 -17.00 18.40
CA GLY A 179 3.37 -17.98 19.31
C GLY A 179 4.39 -18.87 20.03
N PHE A 180 5.58 -19.07 19.44
CA PHE A 180 6.61 -19.97 19.98
C PHE A 180 7.74 -19.28 20.74
N LEU A 181 7.99 -18.00 20.45
CA LEU A 181 9.12 -17.26 21.03
C LEU A 181 8.69 -16.38 22.19
N THR A 182 9.63 -16.14 23.11
CA THR A 182 9.45 -15.07 24.10
C THR A 182 9.34 -13.70 23.41
N PRO A 183 8.74 -12.69 24.05
CA PRO A 183 8.65 -11.34 23.47
C PRO A 183 10.00 -10.78 22.99
N ASP A 184 11.06 -10.96 23.76
CA ASP A 184 12.39 -10.43 23.45
C ASP A 184 13.04 -11.19 22.28
N THR A 185 12.95 -12.51 22.28
CA THR A 185 13.47 -13.35 21.18
C THR A 185 12.70 -13.08 19.89
N TYR A 186 11.38 -12.93 19.98
CA TYR A 186 10.55 -12.54 18.83
C TYR A 186 10.94 -11.16 18.29
N ALA A 187 11.17 -10.19 19.18
CA ALA A 187 11.56 -8.85 18.79
C ALA A 187 12.90 -8.86 18.04
N GLU A 188 13.86 -9.62 18.51
CA GLU A 188 15.16 -9.74 17.83
C GLU A 188 15.01 -10.43 16.46
N TYR A 189 14.27 -11.54 16.40
CA TYR A 189 14.01 -12.27 15.16
C TYR A 189 13.32 -11.40 14.09
N LEU A 190 12.28 -10.65 14.49
CA LEU A 190 11.55 -9.77 13.57
C LEU A 190 12.42 -8.59 13.12
N ARG A 191 13.29 -8.01 13.99
CA ARG A 191 14.23 -6.97 13.57
C ARG A 191 15.23 -7.49 12.55
N GLN A 192 15.76 -8.69 12.75
CA GLN A 192 16.71 -9.30 11.81
C GLN A 192 16.06 -9.54 10.46
N ASP A 193 14.85 -10.11 10.41
CA ASP A 193 14.10 -10.31 9.17
C ASP A 193 13.78 -8.98 8.46
N THR A 194 13.34 -7.96 9.23
CA THR A 194 13.02 -6.61 8.70
C THR A 194 14.28 -5.92 8.14
N ASN A 195 15.41 -6.04 8.80
CA ASN A 195 16.67 -5.49 8.30
C ASN A 195 17.14 -6.24 7.05
N ALA A 196 17.04 -7.57 7.04
CA ALA A 196 17.44 -8.39 5.89
C ALA A 196 16.65 -8.05 4.62
N ILE A 197 15.33 -7.88 4.72
CA ILE A 197 14.51 -7.49 3.56
C ILE A 197 14.81 -6.04 3.12
N ARG A 198 14.98 -5.11 4.05
CA ARG A 198 15.34 -3.73 3.72
C ARG A 198 16.69 -3.66 3.01
N ASP A 199 17.71 -4.30 3.57
CA ASP A 199 19.05 -4.35 2.97
C ASP A 199 19.02 -4.94 1.56
N TYR A 200 18.22 -5.99 1.35
CA TYR A 200 18.02 -6.58 0.04
C TYR A 200 17.43 -5.57 -0.94
N ILE A 201 16.35 -4.88 -0.55
CA ILE A 201 15.68 -3.89 -1.41
C ILE A 201 16.61 -2.71 -1.72
N GLU A 202 17.30 -2.15 -0.71
CA GLU A 202 18.22 -1.03 -0.90
C GLU A 202 19.39 -1.38 -1.83
N LYS A 203 20.00 -2.56 -1.65
CA LYS A 203 21.06 -3.04 -2.53
C LYS A 203 20.61 -3.27 -3.96
N THR A 204 19.33 -3.66 -4.13
CA THR A 204 18.76 -4.03 -5.43
C THR A 204 18.27 -2.81 -6.19
N THR A 205 17.53 -1.91 -5.54
CA THR A 205 16.79 -0.81 -6.18
C THR A 205 17.42 0.56 -5.95
N HIS A 206 18.40 0.66 -5.04
CA HIS A 206 18.99 1.91 -4.56
C HIS A 206 17.96 2.86 -3.90
N THR A 207 16.85 2.32 -3.43
CA THR A 207 15.78 3.07 -2.75
C THR A 207 15.54 2.52 -1.35
N TYR A 208 15.19 3.40 -0.40
CA TYR A 208 14.89 3.00 0.97
C TYR A 208 13.47 2.41 1.06
N ALA A 209 13.35 1.19 1.63
CA ALA A 209 12.05 0.58 1.91
C ALA A 209 11.54 1.04 3.29
N TYR A 210 10.35 1.62 3.32
CA TYR A 210 9.77 2.27 4.50
C TYR A 210 8.35 1.81 4.83
N ALA A 211 7.73 1.01 3.96
CA ALA A 211 6.40 0.44 4.17
C ALA A 211 6.46 -1.08 4.25
N ALA A 212 5.53 -1.70 4.99
CA ALA A 212 5.45 -3.14 5.11
C ALA A 212 4.00 -3.64 5.00
N ALA A 213 3.80 -4.78 4.31
CA ALA A 213 2.55 -5.53 4.37
C ALA A 213 2.71 -6.70 5.35
N TYR A 214 1.73 -6.88 6.24
CA TYR A 214 1.74 -8.01 7.18
C TYR A 214 1.39 -9.30 6.45
N PRO A 215 2.26 -10.35 6.50
CA PRO A 215 1.93 -11.67 5.98
C PRO A 215 0.63 -12.19 6.56
N TYR A 216 -0.28 -12.63 5.67
CA TYR A 216 -1.63 -13.09 6.05
C TYR A 216 -2.45 -12.04 6.82
N GLY A 217 -2.05 -10.77 6.81
CA GLY A 217 -2.66 -9.69 7.58
C GLY A 217 -2.45 -9.78 9.09
N TYR A 218 -1.60 -10.70 9.57
CA TYR A 218 -1.40 -10.89 11.01
C TYR A 218 -0.44 -9.86 11.61
N TYR A 219 -0.90 -9.19 12.66
CA TYR A 219 -0.09 -8.33 13.51
C TYR A 219 -0.69 -8.25 14.92
N ASP A 220 0.14 -7.86 15.89
CA ASP A 220 -0.26 -7.47 17.23
C ASP A 220 0.48 -6.19 17.63
N ASN A 221 0.15 -5.67 18.80
CA ASN A 221 0.76 -4.43 19.31
C ASN A 221 2.29 -4.55 19.45
N LEU A 222 2.81 -5.74 19.75
CA LEU A 222 4.25 -5.97 19.86
C LEU A 222 4.91 -5.96 18.47
N THR A 223 4.33 -6.67 17.50
CA THR A 223 4.78 -6.69 16.11
C THR A 223 4.84 -5.28 15.54
N GLU A 224 3.76 -4.51 15.69
CA GLU A 224 3.71 -3.14 15.20
C GLU A 224 4.75 -2.24 15.89
N LYS A 225 4.92 -2.37 17.21
CA LYS A 225 5.94 -1.63 17.97
C LYS A 225 7.35 -1.92 17.47
N ILE A 226 7.66 -3.19 17.20
CA ILE A 226 8.99 -3.60 16.70
C ILE A 226 9.24 -3.00 15.31
N LEU A 227 8.27 -3.09 14.38
CA LEU A 227 8.40 -2.53 13.04
C LEU A 227 8.60 -1.00 13.08
N LYS A 228 7.84 -0.29 13.93
CA LYS A 228 8.05 1.15 14.16
C LYS A 228 9.46 1.47 14.64
N GLN A 229 9.96 0.72 15.62
CA GLN A 229 11.32 0.87 16.14
C GLN A 229 12.40 0.53 15.10
N SER A 230 12.07 -0.34 14.13
CA SER A 230 12.93 -0.68 13.01
C SER A 230 12.82 0.32 11.83
N GLY A 231 12.14 1.45 12.01
CA GLY A 231 12.06 2.51 10.99
C GLY A 231 11.03 2.25 9.88
N VAL A 232 10.09 1.31 10.08
CA VAL A 232 8.93 1.18 9.20
C VAL A 232 7.97 2.33 9.49
N LEU A 233 7.55 3.05 8.47
CA LEU A 233 6.73 4.27 8.59
C LEU A 233 5.24 4.02 8.27
N ALA A 234 4.93 2.95 7.54
CA ALA A 234 3.57 2.57 7.18
C ALA A 234 3.42 1.05 7.14
N THR A 235 2.24 0.54 7.52
CA THR A 235 1.92 -0.88 7.37
C THR A 235 0.51 -1.07 6.83
N VAL A 236 0.31 -2.16 6.08
CA VAL A 236 -0.99 -2.56 5.54
C VAL A 236 -1.37 -3.96 6.01
N THR A 237 -2.67 -4.19 6.16
CA THR A 237 -3.25 -5.46 6.59
C THR A 237 -4.07 -6.11 5.47
N SER A 238 -4.68 -7.26 5.77
CA SER A 238 -5.73 -7.88 4.94
C SER A 238 -7.15 -7.51 5.37
N GLU A 239 -7.32 -6.63 6.36
CA GLU A 239 -8.65 -6.13 6.72
C GLU A 239 -9.24 -5.31 5.57
N ALA A 240 -10.47 -5.64 5.18
CA ALA A 240 -11.18 -4.91 4.13
C ALA A 240 -11.64 -3.53 4.59
N GLY A 241 -11.35 -2.49 3.78
CA GLY A 241 -11.84 -1.14 4.08
C GLY A 241 -11.14 -0.03 3.32
N VAL A 242 -11.67 1.18 3.49
CA VAL A 242 -11.07 2.43 3.02
C VAL A 242 -10.59 3.23 4.22
N ASN A 243 -9.36 3.72 4.14
CA ASN A 243 -8.74 4.49 5.21
C ASN A 243 -9.19 5.95 5.14
N ARG A 244 -9.19 6.59 6.30
CA ARG A 244 -9.40 8.03 6.38
C ARG A 244 -8.17 8.68 7.00
N ILE A 245 -7.48 9.47 6.20
CA ILE A 245 -6.23 10.10 6.59
C ILE A 245 -6.43 11.58 6.91
N TYR A 246 -5.67 12.05 7.89
CA TYR A 246 -5.72 13.43 8.38
C TYR A 246 -4.30 14.00 8.41
N ARG A 247 -4.17 15.29 8.15
CA ARG A 247 -2.87 15.97 8.22
C ARG A 247 -2.40 16.06 9.70
N GLY A 248 -1.14 15.75 9.93
CA GLY A 248 -0.54 15.87 11.26
C GLY A 248 -0.96 14.84 12.30
N VAL A 249 -1.78 13.83 11.93
CA VAL A 249 -2.22 12.76 12.83
C VAL A 249 -1.54 11.44 12.43
N TYR A 250 -0.74 10.86 13.32
CA TYR A 250 -0.10 9.56 13.09
C TYR A 250 -1.14 8.44 12.99
N GLY A 251 -1.15 7.70 11.89
CA GLY A 251 -2.10 6.62 11.65
C GLY A 251 -1.84 5.86 10.35
N LEU A 252 -0.55 5.63 9.99
CA LEU A 252 -0.19 4.88 8.80
C LEU A 252 0.07 3.39 9.08
N TYR A 253 -0.32 2.91 10.26
CA TYR A 253 -0.11 1.53 10.64
C TYR A 253 -1.43 0.76 10.67
N GLY A 254 -1.38 -0.52 10.24
CA GLY A 254 -2.56 -1.36 10.15
C GLY A 254 -3.58 -0.86 9.12
N MET A 255 -3.14 -0.23 8.04
CA MET A 255 -4.05 0.34 7.04
C MET A 255 -4.80 -0.76 6.30
N LYS A 256 -6.10 -0.54 6.12
CA LYS A 256 -7.02 -1.48 5.46
C LYS A 256 -6.86 -1.44 3.96
N ARG A 257 -7.13 -2.58 3.30
CA ARG A 257 -7.05 -2.72 1.85
C ARG A 257 -8.35 -3.30 1.27
N LEU A 258 -8.55 -3.14 -0.02
CA LEU A 258 -9.62 -3.77 -0.80
C LEU A 258 -8.98 -4.79 -1.75
N PHE A 259 -9.58 -5.98 -1.81
CA PHE A 259 -9.11 -7.12 -2.61
C PHE A 259 -10.14 -7.39 -3.71
N PRO A 260 -9.97 -6.85 -4.94
CA PRO A 260 -10.96 -7.00 -6.00
C PRO A 260 -10.84 -8.37 -6.68
N SER A 261 -11.51 -9.38 -6.11
CA SER A 261 -11.66 -10.70 -6.75
C SER A 261 -12.76 -10.66 -7.82
N ASP A 262 -14.03 -10.68 -7.39
CA ASP A 262 -15.18 -10.75 -8.30
C ASP A 262 -15.78 -9.39 -8.64
N LYS A 263 -15.51 -8.37 -7.82
CA LYS A 263 -16.08 -7.02 -7.99
C LYS A 263 -15.05 -6.06 -8.55
N PRO A 264 -15.48 -5.10 -9.41
CA PRO A 264 -14.60 -4.01 -9.84
C PRO A 264 -14.08 -3.20 -8.64
N ALA A 265 -12.79 -2.84 -8.66
CA ALA A 265 -12.16 -2.05 -7.61
C ALA A 265 -12.91 -0.73 -7.34
N PHE A 266 -13.36 -0.05 -8.38
CA PHE A 266 -14.14 1.18 -8.27
C PHE A 266 -15.48 0.96 -7.53
N SER A 267 -16.20 -0.12 -7.81
CA SER A 267 -17.44 -0.48 -7.12
C SER A 267 -17.21 -0.73 -5.64
N MET A 268 -16.12 -1.40 -5.29
CA MET A 268 -15.74 -1.64 -3.89
C MET A 268 -15.46 -0.33 -3.16
N ILE A 269 -14.68 0.58 -3.76
CA ILE A 269 -14.42 1.90 -3.17
C ILE A 269 -15.74 2.63 -2.90
N ASN A 270 -16.64 2.67 -3.88
CA ASN A 270 -17.93 3.35 -3.72
C ASN A 270 -18.78 2.75 -2.60
N ALA A 271 -18.80 1.44 -2.45
CA ALA A 271 -19.51 0.77 -1.38
C ALA A 271 -18.98 1.18 0.00
N TYR A 272 -17.68 1.34 0.18
CA TYR A 272 -17.08 1.77 1.45
C TYR A 272 -17.17 3.27 1.69
N VAL A 273 -17.06 4.11 0.66
CA VAL A 273 -17.04 5.58 0.79
C VAL A 273 -18.47 6.15 0.87
N TYR A 274 -19.40 5.62 0.09
CA TYR A 274 -20.74 6.18 -0.07
C TYR A 274 -21.85 5.21 0.36
N GLY A 275 -21.56 3.92 0.47
CA GLY A 275 -22.51 2.92 0.95
C GLY A 275 -22.76 3.09 2.45
N LYS A 276 -23.99 2.79 2.88
CA LYS A 276 -24.33 2.69 4.31
C LYS A 276 -23.77 1.35 4.85
N HIS A 277 -22.46 1.23 5.01
CA HIS A 277 -21.92 0.16 5.82
C HIS A 277 -22.28 0.42 7.29
N LYS A 278 -23.29 -0.29 7.80
CA LYS A 278 -23.38 -0.51 9.25
C LYS A 278 -22.11 -1.29 9.64
N PRO A 279 -21.33 -0.82 10.63
CA PRO A 279 -20.29 -1.66 11.20
C PRO A 279 -20.95 -2.95 11.70
N SER A 280 -20.45 -4.11 11.27
CA SER A 280 -20.80 -5.38 11.90
C SER A 280 -20.44 -5.23 13.38
N SER A 281 -21.44 -5.29 14.25
CA SER A 281 -21.25 -5.40 15.69
C SER A 281 -20.33 -6.59 15.97
N ALA A 282 -19.15 -6.32 16.52
CA ALA A 282 -18.25 -7.32 17.09
C ALA A 282 -18.92 -8.03 18.28
#